data_a8a132122852fc48e92c2f87c928ee2a
#
_entry.id   a8a132122852fc48e92c2f87c928ee2a
#
_cell.length_a   1.000
_cell.length_b   1.000
_cell.length_c   1.000
_cell.angle_alpha   90.00
_cell.angle_beta   90.00
_cell.angle_gamma   90.00
#
_symmetry.space_group_name_H-M   'P 1'
#
loop_
_entity.id
_entity.type
_entity.pdbx_description
1 polymer ?
#
loop_
_entity_poly.entity_id
_entity_poly.type
_entity_poly.pdbx_seq_one_letter_code
_entity_poly.pdbx_strand_id
1 'polypeptide(L)'
;MREYLNNIKRSFKWKHFVNYIVVASVLVIFTVLYYAGALNRSLPSLLNQIGYSILLAVSLNLVVGFLGELSLGHAGFMCVGAYLGTYLANLFIAGGMPPMLALIISMLIGGLAAAVLGFVVGLPALRLRGDYLAIVTLAFGEIIRNICRNLPMFGGALGLGSSLNDAVNGKQIPPLFIVSLVLVLIMLVVVQNLLRSKHGRAITAIRDNEIASKATGINVTFYKLLVFIISAFFAGIAGVIYGSGVSPVLYTNFDYNYSIEILVMVVLGGMGSLNGSIVAATVITVLNFYLKSFLTGDMAAVKTLVYAIILIVMVIYKNAPALKNIREKYDIKKLVTKIIPHHKRESYVRDDEARWDVVTTKISMNEVLSTDIVVQESVTSPDKPDKPQSGSNE
;
A
#
# COMPACT_ATOMS: atom_id res chain seq x y z
N MET A 1 -23.01 21.76 23.94
CA MET A 1 -21.53 21.68 23.96
C MET A 1 -20.99 20.38 24.56
N ARG A 2 -21.49 19.88 25.71
CA ARG A 2 -21.08 18.56 26.29
C ARG A 2 -21.46 17.36 25.41
N GLU A 3 -22.63 17.34 24.78
CA GLU A 3 -23.02 16.28 23.83
C GLU A 3 -22.16 16.28 22.56
N TYR A 4 -21.81 17.45 22.04
CA TYR A 4 -20.92 17.58 20.89
C TYR A 4 -19.52 17.05 21.21
N LEU A 5 -18.96 17.36 22.39
CA LEU A 5 -17.70 16.81 22.88
C LEU A 5 -17.75 15.31 23.17
N ASN A 6 -18.88 14.78 23.64
CA ASN A 6 -19.06 13.33 23.82
C ASN A 6 -19.22 12.60 22.50
N ASN A 7 -19.83 13.19 21.49
CA ASN A 7 -19.90 12.63 20.13
C ASN A 7 -18.53 12.63 19.44
N ILE A 8 -17.72 13.69 19.65
CA ILE A 8 -16.33 13.72 19.18
C ILE A 8 -15.49 12.63 19.90
N LYS A 9 -15.62 12.45 21.21
CA LYS A 9 -14.94 11.38 21.96
C LYS A 9 -15.40 9.98 21.51
N ARG A 10 -16.65 9.78 21.14
CA ARG A 10 -17.19 8.50 20.64
C ARG A 10 -16.69 8.16 19.23
N SER A 11 -16.42 9.18 18.40
CA SER A 11 -15.89 8.99 17.04
C SER A 11 -14.35 8.80 17.01
N PHE A 12 -13.66 9.14 18.11
CA PHE A 12 -12.19 9.08 18.21
C PHE A 12 -11.73 7.65 18.50
N LYS A 13 -11.62 6.83 17.44
CA LYS A 13 -11.07 5.47 17.55
C LYS A 13 -9.54 5.55 17.55
N TRP A 14 -8.93 5.47 18.71
CA TRP A 14 -7.47 5.44 18.92
C TRP A 14 -6.70 4.52 17.98
N LYS A 15 -7.30 3.38 17.59
CA LYS A 15 -6.69 2.44 16.64
C LYS A 15 -6.30 3.07 15.29
N HIS A 16 -6.88 4.19 14.93
CA HIS A 16 -6.60 4.86 13.66
C HIS A 16 -5.38 5.78 13.73
N PHE A 17 -5.03 6.23 14.94
CA PHE A 17 -3.90 7.13 15.17
C PHE A 17 -2.59 6.38 15.47
N VAL A 18 -2.67 5.08 15.76
CA VAL A 18 -1.49 4.26 16.10
C VAL A 18 -0.43 4.34 14.99
N ASN A 19 -0.83 4.27 13.73
CA ASN A 19 0.12 4.33 12.62
C ASN A 19 0.86 5.67 12.53
N TYR A 20 0.14 6.77 12.73
CA TYR A 20 0.74 8.10 12.73
C TYR A 20 1.69 8.25 13.91
N ILE A 21 1.27 7.79 15.09
CA ILE A 21 2.09 7.86 16.31
C ILE A 21 3.37 7.03 16.15
N VAL A 22 3.27 5.82 15.59
CA VAL A 22 4.44 4.96 15.36
C VAL A 22 5.41 5.62 14.38
N VAL A 23 4.95 6.09 13.22
CA VAL A 23 5.83 6.74 12.24
C VAL A 23 6.38 8.05 12.79
N ALA A 24 5.57 8.84 13.49
CA ALA A 24 6.02 10.09 14.12
C ALA A 24 7.03 9.82 15.24
N SER A 25 6.84 8.79 16.07
CA SER A 25 7.80 8.44 17.12
C SER A 25 9.14 7.98 16.53
N VAL A 26 9.12 7.18 15.47
CA VAL A 26 10.33 6.79 14.73
C VAL A 26 11.04 8.03 14.20
N LEU A 27 10.31 8.97 13.58
CA LEU A 27 10.87 10.21 13.06
C LEU A 27 11.54 11.02 14.19
N VAL A 28 10.87 11.23 15.32
CA VAL A 28 11.41 12.00 16.45
C VAL A 28 12.65 11.33 17.04
N ILE A 29 12.60 10.02 17.29
CA ILE A 29 13.72 9.28 17.88
C ILE A 29 14.96 9.38 16.98
N PHE A 30 14.84 9.10 15.69
CA PHE A 30 15.99 9.14 14.79
C PHE A 30 16.47 10.55 14.51
N THR A 31 15.61 11.56 14.54
CA THR A 31 16.02 12.97 14.44
C THR A 31 16.84 13.39 15.66
N VAL A 32 16.41 13.06 16.86
CA VAL A 32 17.15 13.35 18.10
C VAL A 32 18.50 12.64 18.10
N LEU A 33 18.55 11.35 17.75
CA LEU A 33 19.79 10.58 17.66
C LEU A 33 20.76 11.13 16.60
N TYR A 34 20.23 11.64 15.47
CA TYR A 34 21.05 12.28 14.44
C TYR A 34 21.73 13.55 14.95
N TYR A 35 20.98 14.46 15.57
CA TYR A 35 21.54 15.70 16.11
C TYR A 35 22.42 15.47 17.36
N ALA A 36 22.19 14.39 18.09
CA ALA A 36 23.06 13.95 19.18
C ALA A 36 24.39 13.34 18.69
N GLY A 37 24.57 13.15 17.38
CA GLY A 37 25.79 12.55 16.80
C GLY A 37 25.96 11.06 17.07
N ALA A 38 24.90 10.38 17.56
CA ALA A 38 24.94 8.95 17.91
C ALA A 38 24.75 8.02 16.70
N LEU A 39 24.44 8.55 15.50
CA LEU A 39 24.16 7.76 14.31
C LEU A 39 25.42 7.55 13.45
N ASN A 40 25.65 6.31 13.04
CA ASN A 40 26.67 5.98 12.03
C ASN A 40 26.32 6.66 10.69
N ARG A 41 27.35 7.00 9.88
CA ARG A 41 27.18 7.70 8.59
C ARG A 41 26.26 6.99 7.59
N SER A 42 26.14 5.66 7.66
CA SER A 42 25.28 4.87 6.77
C SER A 42 23.79 4.86 7.16
N LEU A 43 23.46 5.09 8.43
CA LEU A 43 22.08 5.01 8.94
C LEU A 43 21.15 6.08 8.34
N PRO A 44 21.53 7.36 8.18
CA PRO A 44 20.69 8.36 7.53
C PRO A 44 20.33 7.98 6.08
N SER A 45 21.25 7.37 5.35
CA SER A 45 21.01 6.87 3.99
C SER A 45 20.03 5.70 3.99
N LEU A 46 20.18 4.76 4.92
CA LEU A 46 19.21 3.65 5.09
C LEU A 46 17.82 4.17 5.45
N LEU A 47 17.71 5.11 6.37
CA LEU A 47 16.42 5.69 6.76
C LEU A 47 15.74 6.42 5.60
N ASN A 48 16.51 7.14 4.78
CA ASN A 48 16.00 7.76 3.56
C ASN A 48 15.48 6.70 2.57
N GLN A 49 16.23 5.60 2.40
CA GLN A 49 15.82 4.46 1.58
C GLN A 49 14.50 3.85 2.08
N ILE A 50 14.37 3.63 3.39
CA ILE A 50 13.12 3.14 4.00
C ILE A 50 11.98 4.11 3.72
N GLY A 51 12.20 5.42 3.86
CA GLY A 51 11.18 6.45 3.63
C GLY A 51 10.60 6.40 2.21
N TYR A 52 11.44 6.48 1.18
CA TYR A 52 10.92 6.43 -0.20
C TYR A 52 10.39 5.04 -0.59
N SER A 53 10.92 3.93 -0.04
CA SER A 53 10.38 2.59 -0.27
C SER A 53 8.98 2.42 0.33
N ILE A 54 8.72 3.01 1.51
CA ILE A 54 7.38 3.04 2.10
C ILE A 54 6.42 3.85 1.22
N LEU A 55 6.86 5.02 0.71
CA LEU A 55 6.06 5.83 -0.23
C LEU A 55 5.67 5.00 -1.46
N LEU A 56 6.62 4.30 -2.07
CA LEU A 56 6.39 3.45 -3.24
C LEU A 56 5.47 2.26 -2.93
N ALA A 57 5.71 1.56 -1.82
CA ALA A 57 4.91 0.41 -1.44
C ALA A 57 3.46 0.80 -1.09
N VAL A 58 3.25 1.89 -0.35
CA VAL A 58 1.91 2.34 0.02
C VAL A 58 1.16 2.89 -1.20
N SER A 59 1.85 3.62 -2.11
CA SER A 59 1.24 4.12 -3.35
C SER A 59 0.84 2.98 -4.29
N LEU A 60 1.69 1.96 -4.45
CA LEU A 60 1.33 0.79 -5.25
C LEU A 60 0.23 -0.05 -4.58
N ASN A 61 0.23 -0.16 -3.25
CA ASN A 61 -0.83 -0.87 -2.53
C ASN A 61 -2.21 -0.22 -2.72
N LEU A 62 -2.28 1.08 -2.98
CA LEU A 62 -3.53 1.75 -3.31
C LEU A 62 -4.13 1.20 -4.62
N VAL A 63 -3.29 0.91 -5.62
CA VAL A 63 -3.70 0.31 -6.90
C VAL A 63 -3.93 -1.20 -6.77
N VAL A 64 -2.92 -1.93 -6.31
CA VAL A 64 -2.95 -3.40 -6.29
C VAL A 64 -3.83 -3.94 -5.16
N GLY A 65 -3.73 -3.34 -3.98
CA GLY A 65 -4.39 -3.87 -2.78
C GLY A 65 -5.82 -3.39 -2.59
N PHE A 66 -6.08 -2.09 -2.80
CA PHE A 66 -7.40 -1.51 -2.56
C PHE A 66 -8.27 -1.45 -3.80
N LEU A 67 -7.71 -1.17 -4.97
CA LEU A 67 -8.45 -1.18 -6.23
C LEU A 67 -8.50 -2.58 -6.87
N GLY A 68 -7.50 -3.43 -6.61
CA GLY A 68 -7.42 -4.79 -7.15
C GLY A 68 -6.84 -4.89 -8.55
N GLU A 69 -6.20 -3.82 -9.06
CA GLU A 69 -5.62 -3.79 -10.40
C GLU A 69 -4.10 -3.99 -10.34
N LEU A 70 -3.59 -4.99 -11.06
CA LEU A 70 -2.16 -5.28 -11.08
C LEU A 70 -1.42 -4.26 -11.96
N SER A 71 -0.42 -3.56 -11.41
CA SER A 71 0.42 -2.61 -12.13
C SER A 71 1.89 -2.90 -11.89
N LEU A 72 2.68 -2.99 -12.97
CA LEU A 72 4.13 -3.22 -12.96
C LEU A 72 4.92 -2.00 -13.49
N GLY A 73 4.26 -0.87 -13.73
CA GLY A 73 4.89 0.35 -14.26
C GLY A 73 5.36 1.35 -13.21
N HIS A 74 5.36 0.97 -11.93
CA HIS A 74 5.53 1.91 -10.81
C HIS A 74 6.93 2.56 -10.78
N ALA A 75 7.98 1.80 -11.15
CA ALA A 75 9.34 2.33 -11.32
C ALA A 75 9.43 3.40 -12.43
N GLY A 76 8.58 3.34 -13.47
CA GLY A 76 8.50 4.37 -14.50
C GLY A 76 8.02 5.72 -13.96
N PHE A 77 7.01 5.73 -13.10
CA PHE A 77 6.54 6.97 -12.45
C PHE A 77 7.60 7.54 -11.49
N MET A 78 8.29 6.68 -10.77
CA MET A 78 9.44 7.06 -9.94
C MET A 78 10.56 7.65 -10.80
N CYS A 79 10.85 7.07 -11.96
CA CYS A 79 11.88 7.53 -12.90
C CYS A 79 11.61 8.96 -13.35
N VAL A 80 10.37 9.27 -13.76
CA VAL A 80 9.98 10.64 -14.15
C VAL A 80 10.20 11.63 -13.02
N GLY A 81 9.73 11.29 -11.82
CA GLY A 81 9.94 12.14 -10.65
C GLY A 81 11.43 12.37 -10.37
N ALA A 82 12.24 11.32 -10.41
CA ALA A 82 13.67 11.40 -10.16
C ALA A 82 14.40 12.28 -11.17
N TYR A 83 14.20 12.05 -12.47
CA TYR A 83 14.87 12.80 -13.51
C TYR A 83 14.39 14.25 -13.61
N LEU A 84 13.07 14.45 -13.75
CA LEU A 84 12.53 15.79 -13.90
C LEU A 84 12.71 16.61 -12.61
N GLY A 85 12.49 15.98 -11.44
CA GLY A 85 12.69 16.66 -10.17
C GLY A 85 14.14 17.07 -9.95
N THR A 86 15.10 16.18 -10.22
CA THR A 86 16.53 16.50 -10.08
C THR A 86 16.97 17.57 -11.09
N TYR A 87 16.50 17.50 -12.34
CA TYR A 87 16.80 18.49 -13.35
C TYR A 87 16.31 19.89 -12.98
N LEU A 88 15.05 19.99 -12.54
CA LEU A 88 14.48 21.26 -12.10
C LEU A 88 15.18 21.82 -10.83
N ALA A 89 15.51 20.94 -9.90
CA ALA A 89 16.26 21.33 -8.71
C ALA A 89 17.63 21.90 -9.07
N ASN A 90 18.33 21.30 -10.02
CA ASN A 90 19.60 21.81 -10.52
C ASN A 90 19.45 23.22 -11.14
N LEU A 91 18.39 23.44 -11.95
CA LEU A 91 18.08 24.75 -12.52
C LEU A 91 17.77 25.79 -11.46
N PHE A 92 16.97 25.46 -10.45
CA PHE A 92 16.59 26.38 -9.37
C PHE A 92 17.80 26.76 -8.50
N ILE A 93 18.64 25.79 -8.16
CA ILE A 93 19.86 26.03 -7.38
C ILE A 93 20.86 26.86 -8.18
N ALA A 94 21.03 26.57 -9.48
CA ALA A 94 21.86 27.39 -10.37
C ALA A 94 21.33 28.84 -10.50
N GLY A 95 20.02 29.03 -10.41
CA GLY A 95 19.36 30.35 -10.36
C GLY A 95 19.47 31.07 -9.00
N GLY A 96 20.20 30.52 -8.03
CA GLY A 96 20.38 31.13 -6.70
C GLY A 96 19.26 30.87 -5.71
N MET A 97 18.33 29.95 -5.99
CA MET A 97 17.26 29.60 -5.06
C MET A 97 17.81 28.79 -3.88
N PRO A 98 17.32 29.01 -2.64
CA PRO A 98 17.70 28.19 -1.49
C PRO A 98 17.40 26.71 -1.75
N PRO A 99 18.35 25.77 -1.47
CA PRO A 99 18.19 24.36 -1.81
C PRO A 99 16.96 23.70 -1.19
N MET A 100 16.51 24.13 -0.02
CA MET A 100 15.29 23.62 0.62
C MET A 100 14.01 23.96 -0.17
N LEU A 101 13.91 25.19 -0.69
CA LEU A 101 12.80 25.60 -1.55
C LEU A 101 12.85 24.89 -2.90
N ALA A 102 14.04 24.74 -3.49
CA ALA A 102 14.25 23.98 -4.72
C ALA A 102 13.78 22.53 -4.56
N LEU A 103 14.10 21.87 -3.43
CA LEU A 103 13.65 20.52 -3.13
C LEU A 103 12.11 20.43 -3.07
N ILE A 104 11.45 21.33 -2.31
CA ILE A 104 9.98 21.29 -2.14
C ILE A 104 9.28 21.51 -3.48
N ILE A 105 9.71 22.52 -4.26
CA ILE A 105 9.10 22.84 -5.57
C ILE A 105 9.33 21.67 -6.53
N SER A 106 10.54 21.11 -6.57
CA SER A 106 10.87 19.97 -7.42
C SER A 106 10.05 18.72 -7.07
N MET A 107 9.77 18.47 -5.76
CA MET A 107 8.88 17.38 -5.34
C MET A 107 7.45 17.58 -5.85
N LEU A 108 6.92 18.80 -5.78
CA LEU A 108 5.57 19.08 -6.29
C LEU A 108 5.50 18.92 -7.81
N ILE A 109 6.46 19.49 -8.53
CA ILE A 109 6.46 19.42 -10.01
C ILE A 109 6.76 17.99 -10.48
N GLY A 110 7.73 17.30 -9.89
CA GLY A 110 8.04 15.90 -10.21
C GLY A 110 6.87 14.96 -9.92
N GLY A 111 6.18 15.16 -8.79
CA GLY A 111 4.96 14.44 -8.46
C GLY A 111 3.81 14.72 -9.45
N LEU A 112 3.58 15.99 -9.79
CA LEU A 112 2.56 16.37 -10.77
C LEU A 112 2.87 15.83 -12.16
N ALA A 113 4.12 15.86 -12.61
CA ALA A 113 4.52 15.27 -13.89
C ALA A 113 4.26 13.76 -13.93
N ALA A 114 4.61 13.05 -12.86
CA ALA A 114 4.28 11.63 -12.72
C ALA A 114 2.77 11.38 -12.71
N ALA A 115 1.97 12.25 -12.06
CA ALA A 115 0.51 12.18 -12.06
C ALA A 115 -0.08 12.38 -13.46
N VAL A 116 0.44 13.35 -14.23
CA VAL A 116 0.04 13.60 -15.64
C VAL A 116 0.35 12.37 -16.50
N LEU A 117 1.54 11.78 -16.36
CA LEU A 117 1.86 10.53 -17.05
C LEU A 117 1.00 9.37 -16.57
N GLY A 118 0.70 9.30 -15.28
CA GLY A 118 -0.27 8.35 -14.72
C GLY A 118 -1.65 8.48 -15.36
N PHE A 119 -2.11 9.71 -15.61
CA PHE A 119 -3.35 9.97 -16.34
C PHE A 119 -3.25 9.49 -17.81
N VAL A 120 -2.19 9.86 -18.53
CA VAL A 120 -1.98 9.50 -19.94
C VAL A 120 -1.89 7.99 -20.13
N VAL A 121 -1.13 7.31 -19.25
CA VAL A 121 -0.97 5.86 -19.28
C VAL A 121 -2.23 5.14 -18.77
N GLY A 122 -2.87 5.69 -17.73
CA GLY A 122 -4.06 5.12 -17.11
C GLY A 122 -5.27 5.07 -18.06
N LEU A 123 -5.47 6.08 -18.91
CA LEU A 123 -6.60 6.12 -19.85
C LEU A 123 -6.69 4.88 -20.75
N PRO A 124 -5.65 4.48 -21.50
CA PRO A 124 -5.69 3.26 -22.31
C PRO A 124 -5.53 2.00 -21.47
N ALA A 125 -4.64 2.00 -20.46
CA ALA A 125 -4.31 0.82 -19.69
C ALA A 125 -5.51 0.31 -18.87
N LEU A 126 -6.29 1.18 -18.25
CA LEU A 126 -7.44 0.81 -17.41
C LEU A 126 -8.66 0.28 -18.21
N ARG A 127 -8.60 0.28 -19.53
CA ARG A 127 -9.56 -0.43 -20.38
C ARG A 127 -9.28 -1.93 -20.46
N LEU A 128 -8.05 -2.33 -20.14
CA LEU A 128 -7.62 -3.71 -20.08
C LEU A 128 -7.89 -4.27 -18.68
N ARG A 129 -7.92 -5.60 -18.56
CA ARG A 129 -8.24 -6.29 -17.31
C ARG A 129 -7.17 -7.33 -16.97
N GLY A 130 -6.97 -7.57 -15.68
CA GLY A 130 -6.09 -8.62 -15.18
C GLY A 130 -4.64 -8.45 -15.66
N ASP A 131 -4.06 -9.52 -16.17
CA ASP A 131 -2.64 -9.59 -16.52
C ASP A 131 -2.27 -8.68 -17.71
N TYR A 132 -3.22 -8.39 -18.62
CA TYR A 132 -2.97 -7.47 -19.73
C TYR A 132 -2.69 -6.04 -19.25
N LEU A 133 -3.33 -5.61 -18.18
CA LEU A 133 -3.04 -4.31 -17.56
C LEU A 133 -1.61 -4.27 -17.01
N ALA A 134 -1.17 -5.36 -16.36
CA ALA A 134 0.19 -5.46 -15.83
C ALA A 134 1.24 -5.38 -16.95
N ILE A 135 1.03 -6.10 -18.06
CA ILE A 135 1.95 -6.09 -19.21
C ILE A 135 2.03 -4.69 -19.82
N VAL A 136 0.90 -4.02 -20.01
CA VAL A 136 0.85 -2.68 -20.62
C VAL A 136 1.49 -1.65 -19.71
N THR A 137 1.23 -1.69 -18.38
CA THR A 137 1.88 -0.76 -17.44
C THR A 137 3.38 -0.99 -17.34
N LEU A 138 3.85 -2.25 -17.42
CA LEU A 138 5.27 -2.57 -17.51
C LEU A 138 5.90 -1.98 -18.77
N ALA A 139 5.28 -2.19 -19.94
CA ALA A 139 5.76 -1.65 -21.21
C ALA A 139 5.85 -0.12 -21.16
N PHE A 140 4.86 0.58 -20.62
CA PHE A 140 4.92 2.03 -20.44
C PHE A 140 6.05 2.45 -19.48
N GLY A 141 6.26 1.72 -18.39
CA GLY A 141 7.39 1.97 -17.48
C GLY A 141 8.72 1.92 -18.22
N GLU A 142 8.94 0.89 -19.05
CA GLU A 142 10.15 0.74 -19.87
C GLU A 142 10.27 1.80 -20.95
N ILE A 143 9.16 2.22 -21.60
CA ILE A 143 9.16 3.33 -22.56
C ILE A 143 9.59 4.62 -21.87
N ILE A 144 9.01 4.95 -20.71
CA ILE A 144 9.36 6.15 -19.93
C ILE A 144 10.85 6.12 -19.55
N ARG A 145 11.35 5.00 -19.04
CA ARG A 145 12.76 4.82 -18.70
C ARG A 145 13.69 5.09 -19.90
N ASN A 146 13.35 4.55 -21.07
CA ASN A 146 14.11 4.76 -22.28
C ASN A 146 14.02 6.19 -22.81
N ILE A 147 12.90 6.87 -22.65
CA ILE A 147 12.76 8.30 -22.97
C ILE A 147 13.71 9.10 -22.05
N CYS A 148 13.69 8.88 -20.75
CA CYS A 148 14.59 9.55 -19.81
C CYS A 148 16.06 9.30 -20.12
N ARG A 149 16.42 8.08 -20.55
CA ARG A 149 17.78 7.74 -20.98
C ARG A 149 18.24 8.55 -22.20
N ASN A 150 17.35 8.74 -23.19
CA ASN A 150 17.73 9.31 -24.48
C ASN A 150 17.61 10.83 -24.54
N LEU A 151 17.00 11.48 -23.55
CA LEU A 151 16.92 12.94 -23.48
C LEU A 151 18.27 13.55 -23.09
N PRO A 152 18.87 14.42 -23.95
CA PRO A 152 20.19 15.03 -23.68
C PRO A 152 20.22 15.83 -22.36
N MET A 153 19.08 16.46 -22.01
CA MET A 153 18.95 17.25 -20.78
C MET A 153 19.10 16.43 -19.49
N PHE A 154 18.96 15.12 -19.56
CA PHE A 154 19.09 14.20 -18.43
C PHE A 154 20.46 13.48 -18.35
N GLY A 155 21.43 13.91 -19.16
CA GLY A 155 22.80 13.37 -19.14
C GLY A 155 22.96 12.00 -19.82
N GLY A 156 21.90 11.48 -20.45
CA GLY A 156 21.96 10.25 -21.25
C GLY A 156 22.39 9.02 -20.43
N ALA A 157 23.33 8.24 -20.98
CA ALA A 157 23.81 7.01 -20.36
C ALA A 157 24.67 7.26 -19.10
N LEU A 158 25.28 8.42 -18.97
CA LEU A 158 26.11 8.82 -17.82
C LEU A 158 25.25 9.18 -16.59
N GLY A 159 23.95 9.44 -16.80
CA GLY A 159 23.02 9.84 -15.74
C GLY A 159 23.07 11.33 -15.45
N LEU A 160 22.17 11.76 -14.58
CA LEU A 160 21.98 13.16 -14.20
C LEU A 160 22.65 13.43 -12.84
N GLY A 161 23.61 14.37 -12.80
CA GLY A 161 24.19 14.86 -11.55
C GLY A 161 23.12 15.57 -10.69
N SER A 162 23.25 15.50 -9.37
CA SER A 162 22.28 16.09 -8.42
C SER A 162 22.92 17.16 -7.54
N SER A 163 22.66 18.42 -7.82
CA SER A 163 23.06 19.54 -6.94
C SER A 163 22.37 19.49 -5.58
N LEU A 164 21.21 18.84 -5.48
CA LEU A 164 20.55 18.56 -4.19
C LEU A 164 21.36 17.60 -3.34
N ASN A 165 21.97 16.59 -3.94
CA ASN A 165 22.86 15.67 -3.21
C ASN A 165 24.07 16.42 -2.62
N ASP A 166 24.65 17.33 -3.38
CA ASP A 166 25.75 18.17 -2.93
C ASP A 166 25.30 19.12 -1.78
N ALA A 167 24.10 19.69 -1.88
CA ALA A 167 23.53 20.52 -0.83
C ALA A 167 23.23 19.72 0.45
N VAL A 168 22.78 18.48 0.34
CA VAL A 168 22.59 17.55 1.48
C VAL A 168 23.91 17.23 2.15
N ASN A 169 24.94 16.87 1.36
CA ASN A 169 26.27 16.56 1.86
C ASN A 169 26.94 17.79 2.49
N GLY A 170 26.69 18.98 1.93
CA GLY A 170 27.12 20.29 2.45
C GLY A 170 26.30 20.78 3.65
N LYS A 171 25.34 20.01 4.18
CA LYS A 171 24.43 20.36 5.30
C LYS A 171 23.61 21.63 5.08
N GLN A 172 23.37 22.01 3.83
CA GLN A 172 22.51 23.15 3.47
C GLN A 172 21.02 22.81 3.58
N ILE A 173 20.70 21.51 3.60
CA ILE A 173 19.35 20.96 3.74
C ILE A 173 19.33 20.01 4.95
N PRO A 174 18.20 19.92 5.68
CA PRO A 174 18.01 18.86 6.67
C PRO A 174 18.25 17.47 6.07
N PRO A 175 18.68 16.49 6.87
CA PRO A 175 18.87 15.13 6.38
C PRO A 175 17.63 14.63 5.64
N LEU A 176 17.80 14.06 4.45
CA LEU A 176 16.70 13.63 3.57
C LEU A 176 15.74 12.64 4.22
N PHE A 177 16.22 11.85 5.21
CA PHE A 177 15.34 10.92 5.92
C PHE A 177 14.23 11.63 6.71
N ILE A 178 14.49 12.86 7.20
CA ILE A 178 13.47 13.67 7.88
C ILE A 178 12.39 14.04 6.88
N VAL A 179 12.79 14.53 5.70
CA VAL A 179 11.86 14.91 4.64
C VAL A 179 11.07 13.71 4.15
N SER A 180 11.72 12.56 3.92
CA SER A 180 11.06 11.33 3.46
C SER A 180 10.04 10.79 4.47
N LEU A 181 10.37 10.79 5.78
CA LEU A 181 9.43 10.33 6.82
C LEU A 181 8.26 11.31 7.04
N VAL A 182 8.49 12.62 6.92
CA VAL A 182 7.40 13.62 6.93
C VAL A 182 6.45 13.38 5.75
N LEU A 183 6.97 13.09 4.57
CA LEU A 183 6.16 12.78 3.39
C LEU A 183 5.40 11.46 3.55
N VAL A 184 5.98 10.45 4.20
CA VAL A 184 5.27 9.22 4.59
C VAL A 184 4.07 9.57 5.48
N LEU A 185 4.24 10.45 6.48
CA LEU A 185 3.11 10.88 7.32
C LEU A 185 2.03 11.59 6.51
N ILE A 186 2.40 12.52 5.63
CA ILE A 186 1.45 13.22 4.74
C ILE A 186 0.71 12.21 3.86
N MET A 187 1.42 11.28 3.24
CA MET A 187 0.84 10.24 2.41
C MET A 187 -0.15 9.36 3.20
N LEU A 188 0.22 8.95 4.41
CA LEU A 188 -0.67 8.15 5.26
C LEU A 188 -1.97 8.93 5.59
N VAL A 189 -1.87 10.24 5.86
CA VAL A 189 -3.06 11.08 6.08
C VAL A 189 -3.94 11.09 4.84
N VAL A 190 -3.37 11.33 3.66
CA VAL A 190 -4.12 11.39 2.39
C VAL A 190 -4.78 10.03 2.10
N VAL A 191 -4.01 8.95 2.12
CA VAL A 191 -4.50 7.60 1.77
C VAL A 191 -5.53 7.10 2.78
N GLN A 192 -5.31 7.27 4.09
CA GLN A 192 -6.29 6.82 5.08
C GLN A 192 -7.60 7.63 5.01
N ASN A 193 -7.54 8.94 4.77
CA ASN A 193 -8.73 9.75 4.59
C ASN A 193 -9.48 9.37 3.31
N LEU A 194 -8.75 9.12 2.21
CA LEU A 194 -9.33 8.63 0.97
C LEU A 194 -10.07 7.31 1.21
N LEU A 195 -9.43 6.32 1.82
CA LEU A 195 -10.00 4.99 2.04
C LEU A 195 -11.22 4.99 2.98
N ARG A 196 -11.28 5.93 3.94
CA ARG A 196 -12.42 6.06 4.86
C ARG A 196 -13.58 6.86 4.28
N SER A 197 -13.36 7.60 3.21
CA SER A 197 -14.36 8.44 2.56
C SER A 197 -15.39 7.60 1.78
N LYS A 198 -16.41 8.26 1.23
CA LYS A 198 -17.32 7.64 0.27
C LYS A 198 -16.59 7.15 -0.99
N HIS A 199 -15.52 7.82 -1.38
CA HIS A 199 -14.69 7.42 -2.51
C HIS A 199 -13.95 6.10 -2.23
N GLY A 200 -13.41 5.91 -1.02
CA GLY A 200 -12.76 4.66 -0.63
C GLY A 200 -13.71 3.47 -0.63
N ARG A 201 -14.96 3.66 -0.19
CA ARG A 201 -15.98 2.60 -0.29
C ARG A 201 -16.31 2.23 -1.74
N ALA A 202 -16.38 3.22 -2.64
CA ALA A 202 -16.55 2.96 -4.06
C ALA A 202 -15.37 2.20 -4.67
N ILE A 203 -14.12 2.55 -4.28
CA ILE A 203 -12.91 1.87 -4.73
C ILE A 203 -12.92 0.39 -4.28
N THR A 204 -13.25 0.10 -3.02
CA THR A 204 -13.31 -1.28 -2.53
C THR A 204 -14.47 -2.07 -3.14
N ALA A 205 -15.62 -1.45 -3.38
CA ALA A 205 -16.74 -2.08 -4.10
C ALA A 205 -16.35 -2.49 -5.53
N ILE A 206 -15.58 -1.65 -6.24
CA ILE A 206 -15.07 -1.96 -7.58
C ILE A 206 -14.15 -3.17 -7.55
N ARG A 207 -13.26 -3.26 -6.55
CA ARG A 207 -12.36 -4.39 -6.35
C ARG A 207 -13.13 -5.69 -6.12
N ASP A 208 -14.18 -5.64 -5.29
CA ASP A 208 -14.94 -6.83 -4.92
C ASP A 208 -15.81 -7.31 -6.07
N ASN A 209 -16.49 -6.42 -6.80
CA ASN A 209 -17.22 -6.75 -8.03
C ASN A 209 -17.43 -5.51 -8.92
N GLU A 210 -16.69 -5.42 -10.02
CA GLU A 210 -16.75 -4.29 -10.97
C GLU A 210 -18.13 -4.18 -11.65
N ILE A 211 -18.75 -5.34 -12.01
CA ILE A 211 -20.03 -5.37 -12.73
C ILE A 211 -21.15 -4.88 -11.82
N ALA A 212 -21.20 -5.38 -10.59
CA ALA A 212 -22.20 -4.95 -9.60
C ALA A 212 -22.04 -3.46 -9.27
N SER A 213 -20.80 -2.98 -9.14
CA SER A 213 -20.52 -1.56 -8.91
C SER A 213 -21.01 -0.66 -10.04
N LYS A 214 -20.87 -1.09 -11.31
CA LYS A 214 -21.44 -0.38 -12.46
C LYS A 214 -22.95 -0.36 -12.42
N ALA A 215 -23.59 -1.47 -12.05
CA ALA A 215 -25.04 -1.57 -11.95
C ALA A 215 -25.64 -0.65 -10.88
N THR A 216 -24.88 -0.36 -9.80
CA THR A 216 -25.28 0.62 -8.77
C THR A 216 -24.97 2.08 -9.14
N GLY A 217 -24.52 2.37 -10.37
CA GLY A 217 -24.25 3.73 -10.87
C GLY A 217 -22.86 4.28 -10.51
N ILE A 218 -21.93 3.45 -10.01
CA ILE A 218 -20.57 3.88 -9.73
C ILE A 218 -19.80 4.03 -11.03
N ASN A 219 -19.20 5.20 -11.27
CA ASN A 219 -18.33 5.43 -12.41
C ASN A 219 -16.96 4.77 -12.19
N VAL A 220 -16.83 3.51 -12.59
CA VAL A 220 -15.63 2.70 -12.39
C VAL A 220 -14.38 3.31 -13.01
N THR A 221 -14.48 3.83 -14.24
CA THR A 221 -13.36 4.44 -14.95
C THR A 221 -12.79 5.65 -14.19
N PHE A 222 -13.66 6.50 -13.67
CA PHE A 222 -13.25 7.65 -12.87
C PHE A 222 -12.47 7.23 -11.61
N TYR A 223 -12.99 6.25 -10.85
CA TYR A 223 -12.33 5.80 -9.62
C TYR A 223 -11.01 5.06 -9.87
N LYS A 224 -10.95 4.22 -10.91
CA LYS A 224 -9.70 3.57 -11.33
C LYS A 224 -8.64 4.62 -11.69
N LEU A 225 -9.01 5.60 -12.50
CA LEU A 225 -8.11 6.66 -12.94
C LEU A 225 -7.65 7.54 -11.76
N LEU A 226 -8.56 7.91 -10.87
CA LEU A 226 -8.24 8.72 -9.68
C LEU A 226 -7.21 8.01 -8.78
N VAL A 227 -7.39 6.72 -8.51
CA VAL A 227 -6.44 5.91 -7.72
C VAL A 227 -5.08 5.85 -8.41
N PHE A 228 -5.08 5.65 -9.72
CA PHE A 228 -3.86 5.54 -10.52
C PHE A 228 -3.05 6.85 -10.52
N ILE A 229 -3.74 8.00 -10.68
CA ILE A 229 -3.13 9.34 -10.64
C ILE A 229 -2.52 9.62 -9.26
N ILE A 230 -3.26 9.37 -8.17
CA ILE A 230 -2.76 9.58 -6.80
C ILE A 230 -1.54 8.69 -6.54
N SER A 231 -1.59 7.45 -6.99
CA SER A 231 -0.48 6.50 -6.85
C SER A 231 0.76 6.98 -7.61
N ALA A 232 0.60 7.39 -8.87
CA ALA A 232 1.68 7.93 -9.68
C ALA A 232 2.28 9.23 -9.09
N PHE A 233 1.45 10.11 -8.53
CA PHE A 233 1.90 11.33 -7.85
C PHE A 233 2.88 11.04 -6.71
N PHE A 234 2.51 10.12 -5.81
CA PHE A 234 3.38 9.76 -4.69
C PHE A 234 4.61 8.97 -5.14
N ALA A 235 4.51 8.16 -6.19
CA ALA A 235 5.66 7.52 -6.79
C ALA A 235 6.65 8.53 -7.38
N GLY A 236 6.15 9.59 -8.03
CA GLY A 236 6.97 10.71 -8.51
C GLY A 236 7.69 11.43 -7.39
N ILE A 237 6.99 11.76 -6.30
CA ILE A 237 7.62 12.37 -5.11
C ILE A 237 8.72 11.46 -4.53
N ALA A 238 8.47 10.17 -4.40
CA ALA A 238 9.49 9.21 -3.97
C ALA A 238 10.70 9.20 -4.89
N GLY A 239 10.48 9.38 -6.20
CA GLY A 239 11.53 9.54 -7.21
C GLY A 239 12.40 10.77 -6.97
N VAL A 240 11.81 11.93 -6.68
CA VAL A 240 12.58 13.15 -6.37
C VAL A 240 13.44 12.98 -5.13
N ILE A 241 12.89 12.35 -4.07
CA ILE A 241 13.66 12.05 -2.84
C ILE A 241 14.84 11.13 -3.15
N TYR A 242 14.61 10.10 -3.97
CA TYR A 242 15.68 9.21 -4.42
C TYR A 242 16.77 9.97 -5.19
N GLY A 243 16.38 10.80 -6.20
CA GLY A 243 17.30 11.59 -7.00
C GLY A 243 18.07 12.64 -6.19
N SER A 244 17.48 13.14 -5.09
CA SER A 244 18.15 14.05 -4.15
C SER A 244 19.19 13.34 -3.27
N GLY A 245 19.06 12.04 -3.07
CA GLY A 245 19.96 11.24 -2.22
C GLY A 245 21.09 10.52 -2.99
N VAL A 246 21.04 10.53 -4.32
CA VAL A 246 21.97 9.79 -5.19
C VAL A 246 22.50 10.71 -6.28
N SER A 247 23.81 10.65 -6.56
CA SER A 247 24.43 11.34 -7.69
C SER A 247 25.53 10.46 -8.28
N PRO A 248 25.50 10.16 -9.60
CA PRO A 248 24.46 10.51 -10.58
C PRO A 248 23.20 9.62 -10.46
N VAL A 249 22.07 10.17 -10.91
CA VAL A 249 20.82 9.42 -11.08
C VAL A 249 20.91 8.61 -12.37
N LEU A 250 20.92 7.28 -12.25
CA LEU A 250 21.09 6.35 -13.38
C LEU A 250 19.74 5.73 -13.77
N TYR A 251 19.46 5.63 -15.07
CA TYR A 251 18.24 5.00 -15.62
C TYR A 251 18.18 3.49 -15.31
N THR A 252 19.32 2.83 -15.09
CA THR A 252 19.41 1.41 -14.75
C THR A 252 18.74 1.05 -13.43
N ASN A 253 18.58 2.03 -12.54
CA ASN A 253 17.96 1.82 -11.23
C ASN A 253 16.41 1.82 -11.28
N PHE A 254 15.80 2.11 -12.43
CA PHE A 254 14.35 2.19 -12.62
C PHE A 254 13.84 1.12 -13.60
N ASP A 255 14.46 -0.05 -13.58
CA ASP A 255 14.07 -1.17 -14.45
C ASP A 255 12.80 -1.87 -13.94
N TYR A 256 12.31 -2.82 -14.75
CA TYR A 256 11.14 -3.62 -14.39
C TYR A 256 11.37 -4.47 -13.13
N ASN A 257 12.61 -4.89 -12.83
CA ASN A 257 12.94 -5.63 -11.61
C ASN A 257 12.63 -4.81 -10.37
N TYR A 258 12.89 -3.50 -10.43
CA TYR A 258 12.55 -2.61 -9.32
C TYR A 258 11.03 -2.46 -9.13
N SER A 259 10.25 -2.44 -10.22
CA SER A 259 8.77 -2.50 -10.11
C SER A 259 8.28 -3.79 -9.46
N ILE A 260 8.91 -4.93 -9.79
CA ILE A 260 8.61 -6.22 -9.16
C ILE A 260 9.01 -6.20 -7.68
N GLU A 261 10.14 -5.61 -7.32
CA GLU A 261 10.55 -5.47 -5.92
C GLU A 261 9.51 -4.68 -5.10
N ILE A 262 9.00 -3.57 -5.63
CA ILE A 262 7.93 -2.80 -4.98
C ILE A 262 6.65 -3.64 -4.85
N LEU A 263 6.29 -4.40 -5.89
CA LEU A 263 5.14 -5.30 -5.84
C LEU A 263 5.30 -6.38 -4.76
N VAL A 264 6.49 -6.95 -4.63
CA VAL A 264 6.80 -7.94 -3.58
C VAL A 264 6.62 -7.31 -2.18
N MET A 265 7.03 -6.05 -1.97
CA MET A 265 6.78 -5.34 -0.72
C MET A 265 5.28 -5.27 -0.39
N VAL A 266 4.44 -5.01 -1.39
CA VAL A 266 2.98 -4.94 -1.24
C VAL A 266 2.38 -6.32 -0.95
N VAL A 267 2.76 -7.35 -1.71
CA VAL A 267 2.25 -8.72 -1.55
C VAL A 267 2.67 -9.29 -0.20
N LEU A 268 3.93 -9.13 0.20
CA LEU A 268 4.42 -9.55 1.51
C LEU A 268 3.77 -8.77 2.65
N GLY A 269 3.54 -7.48 2.46
CA GLY A 269 2.79 -6.66 3.41
C GLY A 269 1.34 -7.11 3.58
N GLY A 270 0.77 -7.70 2.54
CA GLY A 270 -0.64 -8.05 2.40
C GLY A 270 -1.39 -6.99 1.62
N MET A 271 -1.89 -7.40 0.46
CA MET A 271 -2.70 -6.54 -0.41
C MET A 271 -3.88 -5.95 0.37
N GLY A 272 -4.07 -4.63 0.28
CA GLY A 272 -5.11 -3.91 1.01
C GLY A 272 -4.79 -3.62 2.50
N SER A 273 -3.57 -3.90 2.97
CA SER A 273 -3.11 -3.59 4.32
C SER A 273 -2.02 -2.51 4.30
N LEU A 274 -2.35 -1.28 4.73
CA LEU A 274 -1.36 -0.19 4.80
C LEU A 274 -0.23 -0.51 5.77
N ASN A 275 -0.56 -1.01 6.96
CA ASN A 275 0.43 -1.34 7.99
C ASN A 275 1.37 -2.46 7.53
N GLY A 276 0.81 -3.46 6.85
CA GLY A 276 1.58 -4.55 6.30
C GLY A 276 2.59 -4.05 5.26
N SER A 277 2.19 -3.16 4.36
CA SER A 277 3.09 -2.59 3.34
C SER A 277 4.21 -1.76 3.96
N ILE A 278 3.95 -0.98 5.01
CA ILE A 278 4.97 -0.22 5.72
C ILE A 278 6.02 -1.16 6.32
N VAL A 279 5.57 -2.20 7.04
CA VAL A 279 6.48 -3.16 7.67
C VAL A 279 7.27 -3.95 6.62
N ALA A 280 6.61 -4.43 5.56
CA ALA A 280 7.27 -5.19 4.50
C ALA A 280 8.29 -4.33 3.74
N ALA A 281 7.94 -3.09 3.40
CA ALA A 281 8.87 -2.14 2.77
C ALA A 281 10.09 -1.91 3.65
N THR A 282 9.90 -1.70 4.95
CA THR A 282 11.01 -1.53 5.90
C THR A 282 11.91 -2.77 5.94
N VAL A 283 11.33 -3.96 6.11
CA VAL A 283 12.10 -5.22 6.21
C VAL A 283 12.87 -5.51 4.93
N ILE A 284 12.24 -5.39 3.77
CA ILE A 284 12.87 -5.66 2.47
C ILE A 284 13.99 -4.64 2.20
N THR A 285 13.76 -3.36 2.49
CA THR A 285 14.77 -2.30 2.29
C THR A 285 15.98 -2.51 3.19
N VAL A 286 15.76 -2.84 4.47
CA VAL A 286 16.84 -3.17 5.42
C VAL A 286 17.62 -4.39 4.95
N LEU A 287 16.92 -5.46 4.56
CA LEU A 287 17.54 -6.67 4.02
C LEU A 287 18.41 -6.34 2.81
N ASN A 288 17.88 -5.60 1.84
CA ASN A 288 18.57 -5.23 0.61
C ASN A 288 19.81 -4.35 0.89
N PHE A 289 19.69 -3.42 1.85
CA PHE A 289 20.78 -2.54 2.26
C PHE A 289 21.95 -3.33 2.87
N TYR A 290 21.67 -4.21 3.83
CA TYR A 290 22.72 -5.03 4.45
C TYR A 290 23.29 -6.05 3.47
N LEU A 291 22.49 -6.66 2.60
CA LEU A 291 22.96 -7.57 1.59
C LEU A 291 23.92 -6.88 0.61
N LYS A 292 23.64 -5.61 0.27
CA LYS A 292 24.56 -4.77 -0.51
C LYS A 292 25.88 -4.52 0.20
N SER A 293 25.87 -4.41 1.51
CA SER A 293 27.07 -4.14 2.31
C SER A 293 27.95 -5.39 2.51
N PHE A 294 27.33 -6.57 2.64
CA PHE A 294 28.06 -7.82 2.88
C PHE A 294 28.61 -8.47 1.61
N LEU A 295 27.90 -8.35 0.49
CA LEU A 295 28.23 -9.01 -0.77
C LEU A 295 28.69 -7.95 -1.80
N THR A 296 29.96 -7.53 -1.67
CA THR A 296 30.60 -6.57 -2.58
C THR A 296 31.57 -7.27 -3.55
N GLY A 297 31.85 -6.66 -4.70
CA GLY A 297 32.78 -7.18 -5.70
C GLY A 297 32.20 -8.30 -6.57
N ASP A 298 32.96 -9.35 -6.84
CA ASP A 298 32.63 -10.47 -7.74
C ASP A 298 31.38 -11.28 -7.29
N MET A 299 30.97 -11.09 -6.04
CA MET A 299 29.79 -11.72 -5.45
C MET A 299 28.45 -11.01 -5.77
N ALA A 300 28.44 -10.01 -6.64
CA ALA A 300 27.21 -9.25 -6.95
C ALA A 300 26.11 -10.12 -7.58
N ALA A 301 26.47 -11.12 -8.39
CA ALA A 301 25.52 -12.08 -8.96
C ALA A 301 24.92 -13.02 -7.88
N VAL A 302 25.76 -13.48 -6.94
CA VAL A 302 25.35 -14.31 -5.80
C VAL A 302 24.40 -13.54 -4.90
N LYS A 303 24.59 -12.24 -4.71
CA LYS A 303 23.71 -11.37 -3.96
C LYS A 303 22.27 -11.40 -4.49
N THR A 304 22.10 -11.25 -5.80
CA THR A 304 20.77 -11.26 -6.42
C THR A 304 20.08 -12.61 -6.23
N LEU A 305 20.84 -13.71 -6.35
CA LEU A 305 20.33 -15.06 -6.12
C LEU A 305 19.92 -15.27 -4.66
N VAL A 306 20.75 -14.88 -3.69
CA VAL A 306 20.44 -14.98 -2.25
C VAL A 306 19.22 -14.16 -1.90
N TYR A 307 19.13 -12.92 -2.42
CA TYR A 307 17.97 -12.06 -2.24
C TYR A 307 16.69 -12.70 -2.78
N ALA A 308 16.73 -13.26 -4.00
CA ALA A 308 15.60 -13.94 -4.61
C ALA A 308 15.15 -15.16 -3.77
N ILE A 309 16.08 -15.97 -3.29
CA ILE A 309 15.76 -17.13 -2.43
C ILE A 309 15.10 -16.67 -1.14
N ILE A 310 15.64 -15.65 -0.48
CA ILE A 310 15.07 -15.11 0.77
C ILE A 310 13.64 -14.62 0.53
N LEU A 311 13.40 -13.89 -0.58
CA LEU A 311 12.06 -13.42 -0.94
C LEU A 311 11.11 -14.58 -1.18
N ILE A 312 11.51 -15.61 -1.92
CA ILE A 312 10.69 -16.79 -2.20
C ILE A 312 10.32 -17.50 -0.90
N VAL A 313 11.29 -17.75 -0.02
CA VAL A 313 11.06 -18.38 1.29
C VAL A 313 10.09 -17.54 2.13
N MET A 314 10.25 -16.20 2.14
CA MET A 314 9.38 -15.30 2.88
C MET A 314 7.95 -15.30 2.35
N VAL A 315 7.75 -15.33 1.02
CA VAL A 315 6.43 -15.44 0.37
C VAL A 315 5.78 -16.78 0.69
N ILE A 316 6.53 -17.88 0.57
CA ILE A 316 6.04 -19.23 0.89
C ILE A 316 5.64 -19.31 2.37
N TYR A 317 6.50 -18.85 3.27
CA TYR A 317 6.20 -18.86 4.71
C TYR A 317 4.90 -18.12 5.05
N LYS A 318 4.65 -16.99 4.37
CA LYS A 318 3.45 -16.19 4.61
C LYS A 318 2.18 -16.81 4.02
N ASN A 319 2.26 -17.41 2.83
CA ASN A 319 1.09 -17.82 2.05
C ASN A 319 0.83 -19.34 2.07
N ALA A 320 1.81 -20.18 2.45
CA ALA A 320 1.64 -21.62 2.45
C ALA A 320 0.63 -22.08 3.51
N PRO A 321 -0.42 -22.80 3.13
CA PRO A 321 -1.40 -23.34 4.07
C PRO A 321 -0.80 -24.39 5.00
N ALA A 322 0.22 -25.13 4.56
CA ALA A 322 0.92 -26.13 5.37
C ALA A 322 1.65 -25.52 6.59
N LEU A 323 2.06 -24.26 6.49
CA LEU A 323 2.77 -23.54 7.58
C LEU A 323 1.82 -22.77 8.51
N LYS A 324 0.50 -22.89 8.31
CA LYS A 324 -0.51 -22.21 9.14
C LYS A 324 -0.36 -22.55 10.62
N ASN A 325 -0.14 -23.82 10.95
CA ASN A 325 0.03 -24.28 12.33
C ASN A 325 1.29 -23.71 13.00
N ILE A 326 2.40 -23.62 12.26
CA ILE A 326 3.65 -23.02 12.75
C ILE A 326 3.46 -21.52 12.96
N ARG A 327 2.81 -20.83 12.04
CA ARG A 327 2.53 -19.40 12.11
C ARG A 327 1.60 -19.06 13.28
N GLU A 328 0.58 -19.87 13.55
CA GLU A 328 -0.32 -19.69 14.69
C GLU A 328 0.37 -19.92 16.04
N LYS A 329 1.38 -20.80 16.08
CA LYS A 329 2.20 -21.05 17.28
C LYS A 329 3.14 -19.89 17.59
N TYR A 330 3.70 -19.23 16.57
CA TYR A 330 4.64 -18.10 16.68
C TYR A 330 4.01 -16.74 16.37
N ASP A 331 2.67 -16.63 16.42
CA ASP A 331 1.98 -15.37 16.11
C ASP A 331 2.29 -14.32 17.18
N ILE A 332 3.07 -13.32 16.77
CA ILE A 332 3.48 -12.17 17.62
C ILE A 332 2.24 -11.44 18.18
N LYS A 333 1.09 -11.48 17.48
CA LYS A 333 -0.16 -10.92 18.00
C LYS A 333 -0.64 -11.65 19.25
N LYS A 334 -0.50 -12.97 19.32
CA LYS A 334 -0.85 -13.74 20.51
C LYS A 334 0.10 -13.43 21.67
N LEU A 335 1.38 -13.17 21.38
CA LEU A 335 2.38 -12.79 22.38
C LEU A 335 2.09 -11.37 22.93
N VAL A 336 1.76 -10.42 22.08
CA VAL A 336 1.40 -9.04 22.45
C VAL A 336 0.06 -8.99 23.18
N THR A 337 -0.94 -9.78 22.78
CA THR A 337 -2.23 -9.87 23.50
C THR A 337 -2.12 -10.58 24.83
N LYS A 338 -1.08 -11.39 25.04
CA LYS A 338 -0.78 -12.01 26.34
C LYS A 338 -0.17 -11.00 27.33
N ILE A 339 0.55 -9.98 26.82
CA ILE A 339 1.17 -8.92 27.63
C ILE A 339 0.17 -7.80 27.95
N ILE A 340 -0.78 -7.53 27.06
CA ILE A 340 -1.82 -6.52 27.26
C ILE A 340 -3.15 -7.25 27.44
N PRO A 341 -3.66 -7.45 28.69
CA PRO A 341 -4.96 -8.06 28.89
C PRO A 341 -6.03 -7.16 28.27
N HIS A 342 -6.48 -7.51 27.09
CA HIS A 342 -7.68 -6.91 26.53
C HIS A 342 -8.85 -7.38 27.36
N HIS A 343 -9.52 -6.46 28.02
CA HIS A 343 -10.86 -6.68 28.54
C HIS A 343 -11.67 -7.37 27.43
N LYS A 344 -12.06 -8.61 27.65
CA LYS A 344 -12.94 -9.36 26.74
C LYS A 344 -14.19 -8.52 26.57
N ARG A 345 -14.26 -7.72 25.49
CA ARG A 345 -15.53 -7.33 24.95
C ARG A 345 -16.14 -8.64 24.44
N GLU A 346 -17.15 -9.12 25.10
CA GLU A 346 -18.05 -10.12 24.56
C GLU A 346 -18.39 -9.66 23.13
N SER A 347 -17.97 -10.47 22.16
CA SER A 347 -18.12 -10.09 20.78
C SER A 347 -19.62 -10.09 20.46
N TYR A 348 -20.11 -8.97 19.99
CA TYR A 348 -21.49 -8.82 19.45
C TYR A 348 -21.81 -9.89 18.37
N VAL A 349 -20.80 -10.52 17.82
CA VAL A 349 -20.86 -11.63 16.87
C VAL A 349 -21.45 -12.91 17.50
N ARG A 350 -21.29 -13.10 18.81
CA ARG A 350 -21.84 -14.27 19.48
C ARG A 350 -23.35 -14.18 19.66
N ASP A 351 -23.88 -12.97 19.79
CA ASP A 351 -25.31 -12.71 19.84
C ASP A 351 -25.96 -12.82 18.43
N ASP A 352 -25.24 -12.49 17.38
CA ASP A 352 -25.73 -12.62 16.01
C ASP A 352 -25.77 -14.09 15.54
N GLU A 353 -24.77 -14.91 15.88
CA GLU A 353 -24.82 -16.35 15.61
C GLU A 353 -25.96 -17.02 16.39
N ALA A 354 -26.15 -16.67 17.65
CA ALA A 354 -27.27 -17.16 18.45
C ALA A 354 -28.65 -16.65 17.91
N ARG A 355 -28.71 -15.45 17.34
CA ARG A 355 -29.91 -14.93 16.67
C ARG A 355 -30.22 -15.67 15.37
N TRP A 356 -29.20 -16.03 14.59
CA TRP A 356 -29.38 -16.78 13.35
C TRP A 356 -29.82 -18.23 13.60
N ASP A 357 -29.44 -18.83 14.74
CA ASP A 357 -29.91 -20.15 15.16
C ASP A 357 -31.39 -20.13 15.61
N VAL A 358 -31.91 -18.96 16.06
CA VAL A 358 -33.31 -18.79 16.47
C VAL A 358 -34.21 -18.42 15.28
N VAL A 359 -33.65 -17.75 14.27
CA VAL A 359 -34.39 -17.48 13.02
C VAL A 359 -34.12 -18.63 12.08
N THR A 360 -35.06 -19.50 11.88
CA THR A 360 -35.06 -20.59 10.90
C THR A 360 -34.98 -20.02 9.46
N THR A 361 -33.83 -19.54 9.07
CA THR A 361 -33.53 -19.10 7.68
C THR A 361 -33.10 -20.25 6.77
N LYS A 362 -33.04 -21.46 7.27
CA LYS A 362 -32.91 -22.66 6.43
C LYS A 362 -34.27 -22.98 5.83
N ILE A 363 -34.64 -22.25 4.79
CA ILE A 363 -35.70 -22.66 3.89
C ILE A 363 -35.23 -23.98 3.29
N SER A 364 -35.93 -25.05 3.57
CA SER A 364 -35.62 -26.36 2.98
C SER A 364 -35.80 -26.27 1.46
N MET A 365 -34.97 -27.00 0.70
CA MET A 365 -35.06 -26.99 -0.77
C MET A 365 -36.49 -27.39 -1.24
N ASN A 366 -37.19 -28.18 -0.46
CA ASN A 366 -38.59 -28.58 -0.71
C ASN A 366 -39.56 -27.39 -0.51
N GLU A 367 -39.26 -26.47 0.38
CA GLU A 367 -40.04 -25.27 0.66
C GLU A 367 -39.88 -24.21 -0.43
N VAL A 368 -38.64 -24.09 -1.00
CA VAL A 368 -38.36 -23.23 -2.15
C VAL A 368 -39.07 -23.74 -3.40
N LEU A 369 -39.07 -25.03 -3.61
CA LEU A 369 -39.76 -25.67 -4.75
C LEU A 369 -41.29 -25.67 -4.61
N SER A 370 -41.80 -25.64 -3.42
CA SER A 370 -43.26 -25.54 -3.19
C SER A 370 -43.84 -24.12 -3.34
N THR A 371 -42.99 -23.08 -3.24
CA THR A 371 -43.39 -21.69 -3.45
C THR A 371 -43.49 -21.30 -4.92
N ASP A 372 -42.85 -22.02 -5.82
CA ASP A 372 -42.92 -21.75 -7.27
C ASP A 372 -44.14 -22.36 -7.95
N ILE A 373 -44.85 -23.25 -7.26
CA ILE A 373 -46.10 -23.80 -7.74
C ILE A 373 -47.17 -23.29 -6.79
N VAL A 374 -47.81 -22.17 -7.15
CA VAL A 374 -48.99 -21.66 -6.45
C VAL A 374 -50.13 -22.63 -6.59
N VAL A 375 -50.07 -23.68 -5.86
CA VAL A 375 -51.26 -24.43 -5.42
C VAL A 375 -51.24 -24.30 -3.92
N GLN A 376 -51.96 -23.33 -3.41
CA GLN A 376 -52.42 -23.33 -2.03
C GLN A 376 -53.28 -24.55 -1.83
N GLU A 377 -52.69 -25.72 -1.74
CA GLU A 377 -53.29 -26.78 -0.94
C GLU A 377 -53.09 -26.29 0.51
N SER A 378 -54.22 -25.99 1.13
CA SER A 378 -54.31 -25.69 2.55
C SER A 378 -53.40 -26.62 3.32
N VAL A 379 -52.43 -26.03 4.04
CA VAL A 379 -51.66 -26.74 5.06
C VAL A 379 -52.66 -27.27 6.05
N THR A 380 -53.08 -28.53 5.82
CA THR A 380 -53.75 -29.28 6.85
C THR A 380 -52.74 -29.44 7.97
N SER A 381 -53.01 -28.80 9.07
CA SER A 381 -52.26 -29.02 10.31
C SER A 381 -52.07 -30.52 10.54
N PRO A 382 -50.85 -30.98 10.89
CA PRO A 382 -50.66 -32.38 11.21
C PRO A 382 -51.61 -32.77 12.33
N ASP A 383 -52.45 -33.74 12.09
CA ASP A 383 -53.37 -34.34 13.04
C ASP A 383 -52.68 -34.57 14.38
N LYS A 384 -53.19 -33.99 15.41
CA LYS A 384 -52.84 -34.39 16.77
C LYS A 384 -53.13 -35.89 16.90
N PRO A 385 -52.18 -36.68 17.39
CA PRO A 385 -52.47 -38.11 17.62
C PRO A 385 -53.61 -38.21 18.60
N ASP A 386 -54.65 -38.96 18.14
CA ASP A 386 -55.83 -39.33 18.94
C ASP A 386 -55.39 -39.93 20.29
N LYS A 387 -55.87 -39.37 21.35
CA LYS A 387 -55.79 -40.00 22.67
C LYS A 387 -56.56 -41.31 22.63
N PRO A 388 -56.03 -42.39 23.15
CA PRO A 388 -56.80 -43.64 23.23
C PRO A 388 -57.98 -43.42 24.16
N GLN A 389 -59.17 -43.64 23.61
CA GLN A 389 -60.37 -43.73 24.39
C GLN A 389 -60.30 -44.94 25.35
N SER A 390 -60.30 -44.64 26.63
CA SER A 390 -60.47 -45.66 27.66
C SER A 390 -61.84 -46.30 27.51
N GLY A 391 -61.84 -47.57 27.14
CA GLY A 391 -63.04 -48.37 27.18
C GLY A 391 -63.58 -48.47 28.61
N SER A 392 -64.84 -48.20 28.76
CA SER A 392 -65.64 -48.69 29.89
C SER A 392 -66.45 -49.89 29.40
N ASN A 393 -66.17 -51.03 30.03
CA ASN A 393 -67.00 -52.20 29.93
C ASN A 393 -68.39 -51.93 30.46
N GLU A 394 -69.37 -52.41 29.73
CA GLU A 394 -70.26 -53.48 30.11
C GLU A 394 -70.76 -54.18 28.85
#